data_41174370700a8bbdab637dd49e2db7e9
#
_entry.id   41174370700a8bbdab637dd49e2db7e9
#
_cell.length_a   1.000
_cell.length_b   1.000
_cell.length_c   1.000
_cell.angle_alpha   90.00
_cell.angle_beta   90.00
_cell.angle_gamma   90.00
#
_symmetry.space_group_name_H-M   'P 1'
#
loop_
_entity.id
_entity.type
_entity.pdbx_description
1 polymer ?
#
loop_
_entity_poly.entity_id
_entity_poly.type
_entity_poly.pdbx_seq_one_letter_code
_entity_poly.pdbx_strand_id
1 'polypeptide(L)'
;DYNCLSHSGLPERVNETIQDIVRGLEESADFDPYAGRHLYGHLYDLGYQDIRLDMTSHHLIYGELDEAERYNWERKVLVAARRSGCDFARYQGDFNAFAKEFTESFKDPRRFTYTPLIHCCGRKG
;
A
#
# COMPACT_ATOMS: atom_id res chain seq x y z
N ASP A 1 5.65 -1.45 4.39
CA ASP A 1 6.25 -0.39 3.56
C ASP A 1 5.40 -0.22 2.31
N TYR A 2 4.64 0.87 2.25
CA TYR A 2 3.65 1.06 1.19
C TYR A 2 4.27 1.43 -0.17
N ASN A 3 5.42 2.08 -0.16
CA ASN A 3 6.10 2.43 -1.41
C ASN A 3 6.53 1.19 -2.23
N CYS A 4 6.62 0.05 -1.58
CA CYS A 4 6.87 -1.22 -2.23
C CYS A 4 5.57 -1.96 -2.61
N LEU A 5 4.40 -1.35 -2.44
CA LEU A 5 3.16 -1.91 -2.95
C LEU A 5 3.22 -1.84 -4.48
N SER A 6 3.38 -2.98 -5.08
CA SER A 6 3.48 -3.12 -6.52
C SER A 6 2.32 -3.95 -7.05
N HIS A 7 1.53 -3.32 -7.88
CA HIS A 7 0.57 -4.02 -8.72
C HIS A 7 1.11 -4.04 -10.15
N SER A 8 1.28 -5.20 -10.70
CA SER A 8 1.53 -5.38 -12.12
C SER A 8 0.21 -5.60 -12.86
N GLY A 9 0.04 -4.94 -14.00
CA GLY A 9 -1.15 -5.06 -14.84
C GLY A 9 -2.24 -4.03 -14.57
N LEU A 10 -2.01 -3.05 -13.69
CA LEU A 10 -2.94 -1.93 -13.53
C LEU A 10 -2.86 -0.96 -14.72
N PRO A 11 -3.98 -0.38 -15.16
CA PRO A 11 -3.96 0.79 -16.03
C PRO A 11 -3.15 1.93 -15.40
N GLU A 12 -2.42 2.69 -16.22
CA GLU A 12 -1.52 3.76 -15.74
C GLU A 12 -2.25 4.77 -14.84
N ARG A 13 -3.42 5.26 -15.27
CA ARG A 13 -4.20 6.22 -14.48
C ARG A 13 -4.68 5.67 -13.13
N VAL A 14 -4.93 4.35 -13.03
CA VAL A 14 -5.26 3.69 -11.74
C VAL A 14 -4.05 3.75 -10.82
N ASN A 15 -2.88 3.37 -11.33
CA ASN A 15 -1.65 3.36 -10.56
C ASN A 15 -1.26 4.76 -10.07
N GLU A 16 -1.35 5.76 -10.94
CA GLU A 16 -1.09 7.17 -10.58
C GLU A 16 -2.08 7.69 -9.54
N THR A 17 -3.36 7.32 -9.65
CA THR A 17 -4.36 7.71 -8.65
C THR A 17 -4.10 7.06 -7.29
N ILE A 18 -3.65 5.81 -7.26
CA ILE A 18 -3.20 5.17 -6.01
C ILE A 18 -2.03 5.94 -5.39
N GLN A 19 -1.08 6.40 -6.20
CA GLN A 19 0.04 7.22 -5.71
C GLN A 19 -0.43 8.56 -5.14
N ASP A 20 -1.42 9.20 -5.77
CA ASP A 20 -2.02 10.44 -5.24
C ASP A 20 -2.74 10.19 -3.91
N ILE A 21 -3.45 9.08 -3.78
CA ILE A 21 -4.08 8.66 -2.52
C ILE A 21 -3.01 8.49 -1.42
N VAL A 22 -1.92 7.79 -1.71
CA VAL A 22 -0.82 7.59 -0.74
C VAL A 22 -0.21 8.90 -0.32
N ARG A 23 0.08 9.78 -1.28
CA ARG A 23 0.62 11.12 -1.01
C ARG A 23 -0.33 11.93 -0.13
N GLY A 24 -1.62 11.91 -0.44
CA GLY A 24 -2.62 12.58 0.38
C GLY A 24 -2.71 12.04 1.82
N LEU A 25 -2.54 10.74 2.02
CA LEU A 25 -2.47 10.13 3.35
C LEU A 25 -1.21 10.58 4.12
N GLU A 26 -0.06 10.62 3.45
CA GLU A 26 1.19 11.09 4.03
C GLU A 26 1.09 12.55 4.50
N GLU A 27 0.46 13.40 3.70
CA GLU A 27 0.31 14.83 3.99
C GLU A 27 -0.76 15.15 5.05
N SER A 28 -1.84 14.40 5.10
CA SER A 28 -3.05 14.78 5.86
C SER A 28 -3.48 13.82 6.97
N ALA A 29 -2.96 12.61 7.03
CA ALA A 29 -3.48 11.56 7.92
C ALA A 29 -2.48 10.98 8.91
N ASP A 30 -1.34 11.64 9.13
CA ASP A 30 -0.27 11.15 10.02
C ASP A 30 0.12 9.70 9.68
N PHE A 31 0.27 9.44 8.39
CA PHE A 31 0.58 8.14 7.82
C PHE A 31 1.97 8.16 7.20
N ASP A 32 2.86 7.27 7.68
CA ASP A 32 4.18 7.09 7.07
C ASP A 32 4.18 5.85 6.17
N PRO A 33 4.14 6.03 4.83
CA PRO A 33 4.17 4.91 3.89
C PRO A 33 5.49 4.14 3.93
N TYR A 34 6.53 4.71 4.54
CA TYR A 34 7.88 4.16 4.62
C TYR A 34 8.26 3.67 6.02
N ALA A 35 7.31 3.55 6.93
CA ALA A 35 7.56 3.21 8.32
C ALA A 35 8.49 2.00 8.52
N GLY A 36 8.37 0.99 7.67
CA GLY A 36 9.22 -0.21 7.72
C GLY A 36 10.71 0.10 7.52
N ARG A 37 11.04 1.06 6.68
CA ARG A 37 12.44 1.46 6.40
C ARG A 37 13.08 2.19 7.57
N HIS A 38 12.28 2.82 8.40
CA HIS A 38 12.75 3.65 9.50
C HIS A 38 12.97 2.84 10.80
N LEU A 39 12.47 1.60 10.88
CA LEU A 39 12.51 0.79 12.10
C LEU A 39 13.93 0.62 12.66
N TYR A 40 14.92 0.35 11.80
CA TYR A 40 16.30 0.21 12.26
C TYR A 40 16.82 1.49 12.91
N GLY A 41 16.66 2.62 12.22
CA GLY A 41 17.08 3.93 12.73
C GLY A 41 16.44 4.27 14.07
N HIS A 42 15.12 4.05 14.18
CA HIS A 42 14.42 4.31 15.43
C HIS A 42 14.93 3.47 16.60
N LEU A 43 15.15 2.17 16.40
CA LEU A 43 15.71 1.33 17.47
C LEU A 43 17.16 1.72 17.80
N TYR A 44 17.94 2.07 16.80
CA TYR A 44 19.32 2.54 17.00
C TYR A 44 19.37 3.82 17.83
N ASP A 45 18.57 4.82 17.48
CA ASP A 45 18.50 6.11 18.17
C ASP A 45 17.98 5.97 19.61
N LEU A 46 17.13 4.98 19.86
CA LEU A 46 16.63 4.63 21.19
C LEU A 46 17.62 3.81 22.03
N GLY A 47 18.81 3.52 21.51
CA GLY A 47 19.88 2.80 22.24
C GLY A 47 19.68 1.29 22.34
N TYR A 48 18.84 0.70 21.48
CA TYR A 48 18.71 -0.76 21.42
C TYR A 48 19.99 -1.40 20.90
N GLN A 49 20.32 -2.57 21.41
CA GLN A 49 21.47 -3.39 21.03
C GLN A 49 21.02 -4.66 20.31
N ASP A 50 21.96 -5.29 19.59
CA ASP A 50 21.71 -6.54 18.87
C ASP A 50 20.51 -6.45 17.92
N ILE A 51 20.38 -5.29 17.24
CA ILE A 51 19.26 -5.01 16.33
C ILE A 51 19.33 -5.98 15.14
N ARG A 52 18.23 -6.66 14.87
CA ARG A 52 18.06 -7.57 13.73
C ARG A 52 16.84 -7.19 12.95
N LEU A 53 16.98 -7.25 11.63
CA LEU A 53 15.88 -7.05 10.69
C LEU A 53 15.65 -8.34 9.92
N ASP A 54 14.39 -8.58 9.63
CA ASP A 54 13.95 -9.61 8.70
C ASP A 54 12.81 -9.06 7.84
N MET A 55 12.60 -9.64 6.68
CA MET A 55 11.57 -9.23 5.76
C MET A 55 10.81 -10.44 5.23
N THR A 56 9.49 -10.36 5.33
CA THR A 56 8.58 -11.34 4.73
C THR A 56 7.59 -10.64 3.81
N SER A 57 6.88 -11.38 2.97
CA SER A 57 5.77 -10.80 2.22
C SER A 57 4.55 -10.63 3.12
N HIS A 58 3.98 -9.42 3.14
CA HIS A 58 2.65 -9.18 3.70
C HIS A 58 1.57 -9.60 2.70
N HIS A 59 1.73 -9.21 1.44
CA HIS A 59 0.97 -9.71 0.32
C HIS A 59 1.94 -10.30 -0.71
N LEU A 60 1.58 -11.44 -1.25
CA LEU A 60 2.16 -12.05 -2.44
C LEU A 60 1.02 -12.75 -3.15
N ILE A 61 0.40 -12.04 -4.09
CA ILE A 61 -0.83 -12.44 -4.76
C ILE A 61 -0.59 -12.36 -6.26
N TYR A 62 -0.92 -13.42 -6.97
CA TYR A 62 -0.76 -13.49 -8.42
C TYR A 62 -1.96 -14.17 -9.05
N GLY A 63 -2.24 -13.79 -10.29
CA GLY A 63 -3.40 -14.27 -11.00
C GLY A 63 -4.69 -13.55 -10.59
N GLU A 64 -5.82 -14.13 -10.94
CA GLU A 64 -7.13 -13.61 -10.58
C GLU A 64 -7.34 -13.66 -9.06
N LEU A 65 -7.81 -12.56 -8.47
CA LEU A 65 -8.12 -12.52 -7.04
C LEU A 65 -9.37 -13.32 -6.72
N ASP A 66 -9.29 -14.04 -5.61
CA ASP A 66 -10.49 -14.61 -5.00
C ASP A 66 -11.42 -13.51 -4.44
N GLU A 67 -12.63 -13.88 -4.06
CA GLU A 67 -13.64 -12.94 -3.59
C GLU A 67 -13.23 -12.24 -2.29
N ALA A 68 -12.58 -12.95 -1.37
CA ALA A 68 -12.15 -12.39 -0.10
C ALA A 68 -11.02 -11.36 -0.28
N GLU A 69 -10.02 -11.68 -1.10
CA GLU A 69 -8.92 -10.78 -1.42
C GLU A 69 -9.41 -9.54 -2.16
N ARG A 70 -10.29 -9.70 -3.14
CA ARG A 70 -10.92 -8.60 -3.86
C ARG A 70 -11.67 -7.67 -2.90
N TYR A 71 -12.51 -8.22 -2.03
CA TYR A 71 -13.25 -7.46 -1.02
C TYR A 71 -12.30 -6.67 -0.12
N ASN A 72 -11.23 -7.28 0.37
CA ASN A 72 -10.25 -6.64 1.23
C ASN A 72 -9.55 -5.46 0.53
N TRP A 73 -9.18 -5.62 -0.73
CA TRP A 73 -8.55 -4.55 -1.50
C TRP A 73 -9.51 -3.40 -1.80
N GLU A 74 -10.75 -3.70 -2.16
CA GLU A 74 -11.80 -2.69 -2.34
C GLU A 74 -12.00 -1.86 -1.06
N ARG A 75 -12.07 -2.52 0.09
CA ARG A 75 -12.22 -1.86 1.38
C ARG A 75 -11.01 -0.99 1.73
N LYS A 76 -9.80 -1.48 1.51
CA LYS A 76 -8.57 -0.69 1.73
C LYS A 76 -8.57 0.58 0.90
N VAL A 77 -8.84 0.47 -0.39
CA VAL A 77 -8.86 1.62 -1.30
C VAL A 77 -9.96 2.61 -0.92
N LEU A 78 -11.16 2.14 -0.58
CA LEU A 78 -12.27 2.99 -0.16
C LEU A 78 -11.93 3.81 1.10
N VAL A 79 -11.34 3.17 2.11
CA VAL A 79 -10.94 3.85 3.35
C VAL A 79 -9.79 4.82 3.09
N ALA A 80 -8.77 4.39 2.35
CA ALA A 80 -7.63 5.23 2.00
C ALA A 80 -8.07 6.48 1.21
N ALA A 81 -8.90 6.29 0.21
CA ALA A 81 -9.41 7.38 -0.62
C ALA A 81 -10.17 8.44 0.19
N ARG A 82 -11.03 8.01 1.11
CA ARG A 82 -11.79 8.94 1.99
C ARG A 82 -10.89 9.76 2.92
N ARG A 83 -9.78 9.18 3.37
CA ARG A 83 -8.85 9.83 4.30
C ARG A 83 -7.80 10.68 3.63
N SER A 84 -7.51 10.41 2.37
CA SER A 84 -6.42 11.05 1.63
C SER A 84 -6.72 12.46 1.15
N GLY A 85 -8.00 12.83 1.01
CA GLY A 85 -8.39 14.08 0.35
C GLY A 85 -8.12 14.09 -1.17
N CYS A 86 -7.90 12.93 -1.79
CA CYS A 86 -7.70 12.81 -3.23
C CYS A 86 -8.93 13.33 -4.00
N ASP A 87 -8.68 14.16 -5.00
CA ASP A 87 -9.74 14.78 -5.83
C ASP A 87 -10.15 13.93 -7.03
N PHE A 88 -9.49 12.82 -7.29
CA PHE A 88 -9.75 11.95 -8.44
C PHE A 88 -9.73 12.66 -9.80
N ALA A 89 -8.84 13.63 -9.97
CA ALA A 89 -8.79 14.48 -11.17
C ALA A 89 -8.69 13.66 -12.47
N ARG A 90 -7.96 12.53 -12.46
CA ARG A 90 -7.85 11.62 -13.60
C ARG A 90 -9.16 10.92 -13.98
N TYR A 91 -10.15 10.99 -13.12
CA TYR A 91 -11.50 10.46 -13.30
C TYR A 91 -12.56 11.57 -13.24
N GLN A 92 -12.15 12.83 -13.49
CA GLN A 92 -13.04 14.00 -13.44
C GLN A 92 -13.81 14.14 -12.10
N GLY A 93 -13.17 13.73 -10.99
CA GLY A 93 -13.75 13.75 -9.66
C GLY A 93 -14.64 12.55 -9.33
N ASP A 94 -14.75 11.56 -10.22
CA ASP A 94 -15.61 10.40 -10.03
C ASP A 94 -14.85 9.24 -9.35
N PHE A 95 -15.01 9.12 -8.04
CA PHE A 95 -14.47 8.00 -7.25
C PHE A 95 -15.01 6.65 -7.74
N ASN A 96 -16.29 6.55 -8.11
CA ASN A 96 -16.88 5.29 -8.53
C ASN A 96 -16.27 4.78 -9.84
N ALA A 97 -15.93 5.68 -10.75
CA ALA A 97 -15.25 5.33 -11.99
C ALA A 97 -13.84 4.76 -11.70
N PHE A 98 -13.10 5.38 -10.79
CA PHE A 98 -11.82 4.86 -10.32
C PHE A 98 -11.96 3.48 -9.66
N ALA A 99 -12.88 3.35 -8.70
CA ALA A 99 -13.11 2.10 -7.98
C ALA A 99 -13.49 0.95 -8.91
N LYS A 100 -14.32 1.22 -9.90
CA LYS A 100 -14.72 0.24 -10.92
C LYS A 100 -13.51 -0.25 -11.73
N GLU A 101 -12.70 0.66 -12.24
CA GLU A 101 -11.53 0.29 -13.04
C GLU A 101 -10.49 -0.45 -12.20
N PHE A 102 -10.26 -0.03 -10.97
CA PHE A 102 -9.40 -0.75 -10.03
C PHE A 102 -9.89 -2.18 -9.80
N THR A 103 -11.19 -2.36 -9.51
CA THR A 103 -11.80 -3.67 -9.28
C THR A 103 -11.75 -4.56 -10.52
N GLU A 104 -12.01 -4.01 -11.71
CA GLU A 104 -11.92 -4.76 -12.97
C GLU A 104 -10.52 -5.31 -13.23
N SER A 105 -9.48 -4.63 -12.78
CA SER A 105 -8.10 -5.10 -12.91
C SER A 105 -7.84 -6.41 -12.16
N PHE A 106 -8.64 -6.74 -11.15
CA PHE A 106 -8.53 -7.98 -10.39
C PHE A 106 -8.88 -9.23 -11.18
N LYS A 107 -9.53 -9.08 -12.32
CA LYS A 107 -9.89 -10.19 -13.21
C LYS A 107 -8.78 -10.56 -14.20
N ASP A 108 -7.70 -9.77 -14.29
CA ASP A 108 -6.58 -10.11 -15.17
C ASP A 108 -5.79 -11.29 -14.58
N PRO A 109 -5.72 -12.44 -15.26
CA PRO A 109 -5.00 -13.60 -14.77
C PRO A 109 -3.47 -13.42 -14.72
N ARG A 110 -2.94 -12.34 -15.31
CA ARG A 110 -1.51 -12.03 -15.33
C ARG A 110 -1.09 -11.05 -14.24
N ARG A 111 -2.04 -10.57 -13.45
CA ARG A 111 -1.75 -9.59 -12.42
C ARG A 111 -0.88 -10.15 -11.31
N PHE A 112 -0.11 -9.27 -10.71
CA PHE A 112 0.75 -9.57 -9.58
C PHE A 112 0.70 -8.43 -8.57
N THR A 113 0.63 -8.76 -7.29
CA THR A 113 0.68 -7.80 -6.19
C THR A 113 1.69 -8.27 -5.16
N TYR A 114 2.56 -7.38 -4.73
CA TYR A 114 3.57 -7.65 -3.71
C TYR A 114 3.66 -6.49 -2.72
N THR A 115 3.67 -6.80 -1.43
CA THR A 115 4.00 -5.84 -0.38
C THR A 115 4.93 -6.48 0.66
N PRO A 116 6.04 -5.84 1.03
CA PRO A 116 6.91 -6.36 2.07
C PRO A 116 6.36 -6.06 3.46
N LEU A 117 6.66 -6.93 4.40
CA LEU A 117 6.52 -6.70 5.84
C LEU A 117 7.90 -6.78 6.47
N ILE A 118 8.34 -5.67 7.06
CA ILE A 118 9.65 -5.57 7.69
C ILE A 118 9.49 -5.76 9.18
N HIS A 119 10.24 -6.70 9.73
CA HIS A 119 10.31 -6.98 11.16
C HIS A 119 11.62 -6.44 11.71
N CYS A 120 11.55 -5.81 12.86
CA CYS A 120 12.74 -5.34 13.56
C CYS A 120 12.65 -5.73 15.03
N CYS A 121 13.72 -6.31 15.57
CA CYS A 121 13.83 -6.60 16.98
C CYS A 121 15.21 -6.20 17.50
N GLY A 122 15.25 -5.86 18.79
CA GLY A 122 16.48 -5.49 19.46
C GLY A 122 16.37 -5.70 20.96
N ARG A 123 17.51 -5.80 21.63
CA ARG A 123 17.59 -5.89 23.09
C ARG A 123 17.68 -4.48 23.67
N LYS A 124 16.79 -4.15 24.60
CA LYS A 124 16.86 -2.89 25.32
C LYS A 124 18.16 -2.86 26.14
N GLY A 125 18.91 -1.83 25.94
CA GLY A 125 20.15 -1.61 26.68
C GLY A 125 19.92 -1.22 28.13
#